data_1ebb6aa6038bbc37b55f479645b3940f
#
_entry.id   1ebb6aa6038bbc37b55f479645b3940f
#
_cell.length_a   1.000
_cell.length_b   1.000
_cell.length_c   1.000
_cell.angle_alpha   90.00
_cell.angle_beta   90.00
_cell.angle_gamma   90.00
#
_symmetry.space_group_name_H-M   'P 1'
#
loop_
_entity.id
_entity.type
_entity.pdbx_description
1 polymer ?
#
loop_
_entity_poly.entity_id
_entity_poly.type
_entity_poly.pdbx_seq_one_letter_code
_entity_poly.pdbx_strand_id
1 'polypeptide(L)'
;MSQATPTPPTALPDESLPPVQPPNAGFLVQLFVIPGLIVLVMVLVWTLIKWLPQMGNDAETNVKALEGSGANRWQAAVNLANLLRGDTTGELKRNEELAGRLAAKLHQEISDARTGEDAQLLRVYLATALGEFHVDAGLPVLVEAINTEELADRKPSLRAAAVRSVAVLSSNLKKVTGEPVTDSAAVAAVIEASRESDSLLRTTAAFALGEIGGSAADDRLRVLLDDFAHPYARYNAATALARRGEPAVVDVLAELLTTDEPPETSDKDTTDEQVAQRMRLVTSGLDAVLALAKANPSADLDSIILVLEKLTQDESREIRKRAQVVLRELQGRKSAA
;
A
#
# COMPACT_ATOMS: atom_id res chain seq x y z
N MET A 1 11.49 107.65 -2.28
CA MET A 1 12.09 106.38 -1.89
C MET A 1 11.26 105.82 -0.74
N SER A 2 10.28 104.95 -1.01
CA SER A 2 9.41 104.38 -0.01
C SER A 2 9.84 102.94 0.23
N GLN A 3 10.27 102.67 1.44
CA GLN A 3 10.64 101.29 1.83
C GLN A 3 9.36 100.54 2.20
N ALA A 4 9.10 99.43 1.48
CA ALA A 4 8.02 98.50 1.83
C ALA A 4 8.55 97.49 2.90
N THR A 5 7.88 97.50 4.06
CA THR A 5 8.07 96.53 5.12
C THR A 5 7.57 95.16 4.72
N PRO A 6 8.28 94.03 4.95
CA PRO A 6 7.78 92.70 4.66
C PRO A 6 6.77 92.26 5.72
N THR A 7 5.64 91.74 5.25
CA THR A 7 4.57 91.10 6.05
C THR A 7 5.05 89.78 6.58
N PRO A 8 4.85 89.44 7.88
CA PRO A 8 5.19 88.12 8.41
C PRO A 8 4.26 87.02 7.82
N PRO A 9 4.77 85.80 7.65
CA PRO A 9 3.97 84.69 7.11
C PRO A 9 2.85 84.33 8.08
N THR A 10 1.63 84.24 7.51
CA THR A 10 0.46 83.76 8.21
C THR A 10 0.66 82.30 8.69
N ALA A 11 0.61 82.10 10.01
CA ALA A 11 0.63 80.76 10.61
C ALA A 11 -0.58 79.98 10.15
N LEU A 12 -0.35 78.80 9.62
CA LEU A 12 -1.43 77.84 9.29
C LEU A 12 -2.17 77.49 10.59
N PRO A 13 -3.52 77.31 10.54
CA PRO A 13 -4.26 76.92 11.73
C PRO A 13 -3.77 75.54 12.17
N ASP A 14 -3.49 75.47 13.46
CA ASP A 14 -3.11 74.21 14.14
C ASP A 14 -4.32 73.27 14.04
N GLU A 15 -4.32 72.32 13.06
CA GLU A 15 -5.29 71.24 12.98
C GLU A 15 -5.08 70.36 14.21
N SER A 16 -5.81 70.63 15.27
CA SER A 16 -5.86 69.79 16.46
C SER A 16 -6.43 68.42 16.04
N LEU A 17 -5.56 67.42 15.97
CA LEU A 17 -5.97 66.03 15.78
C LEU A 17 -7.08 65.70 16.79
N PRO A 18 -8.19 65.04 16.33
CA PRO A 18 -9.26 64.68 17.22
C PRO A 18 -8.71 63.82 18.38
N PRO A 19 -9.17 64.03 19.62
CA PRO A 19 -8.66 63.34 20.78
C PRO A 19 -8.90 61.81 20.61
N VAL A 20 -7.81 61.04 20.65
CA VAL A 20 -7.84 59.59 20.61
C VAL A 20 -8.52 59.09 21.89
N GLN A 21 -9.76 58.63 21.78
CA GLN A 21 -10.47 58.02 22.88
C GLN A 21 -9.81 56.67 23.22
N PRO A 22 -9.48 56.40 24.48
CA PRO A 22 -8.97 55.06 24.86
C PRO A 22 -10.03 53.98 24.56
N PRO A 23 -9.62 52.80 24.08
CA PRO A 23 -10.54 51.73 23.74
C PRO A 23 -11.39 51.33 24.98
N ASN A 24 -12.69 51.31 24.82
CA ASN A 24 -13.58 50.91 25.92
C ASN A 24 -13.49 49.39 26.14
N ALA A 25 -13.89 48.93 27.35
CA ALA A 25 -13.83 47.53 27.73
C ALA A 25 -14.63 46.61 26.75
N GLY A 26 -15.74 47.12 26.17
CA GLY A 26 -16.49 46.38 25.16
C GLY A 26 -15.74 46.15 23.87
N PHE A 27 -14.93 47.12 23.44
CA PHE A 27 -14.06 46.98 22.27
C PHE A 27 -12.97 45.91 22.47
N LEU A 28 -12.36 45.89 23.68
CA LEU A 28 -11.35 44.88 24.05
C LEU A 28 -11.98 43.45 24.08
N VAL A 29 -13.18 43.32 24.62
CA VAL A 29 -13.94 42.01 24.59
C VAL A 29 -14.22 41.62 23.16
N GLN A 30 -14.68 42.52 22.31
CA GLN A 30 -15.00 42.22 20.93
C GLN A 30 -13.76 41.86 20.10
N LEU A 31 -12.62 42.47 20.37
CA LEU A 31 -11.36 42.31 19.63
C LEU A 31 -10.62 41.03 20.04
N PHE A 32 -10.67 40.62 21.31
CA PHE A 32 -9.86 39.53 21.83
C PHE A 32 -10.70 38.31 22.29
N VAL A 33 -11.81 38.55 23.01
CA VAL A 33 -12.58 37.45 23.58
C VAL A 33 -13.39 36.70 22.53
N ILE A 34 -13.99 37.41 21.57
CA ILE A 34 -14.76 36.75 20.51
C ILE A 34 -13.84 35.90 19.58
N PRO A 35 -12.73 36.40 19.03
CA PRO A 35 -11.80 35.58 18.27
C PRO A 35 -11.18 34.46 19.10
N GLY A 36 -10.85 34.71 20.36
CA GLY A 36 -10.35 33.69 21.29
C GLY A 36 -11.36 32.56 21.54
N LEU A 37 -12.64 32.89 21.70
CA LEU A 37 -13.70 31.90 21.83
C LEU A 37 -13.87 31.07 20.55
N ILE A 38 -13.80 31.71 19.37
CA ILE A 38 -13.88 30.99 18.08
C ILE A 38 -12.71 29.99 17.96
N VAL A 39 -11.49 30.42 18.26
CA VAL A 39 -10.32 29.55 18.25
C VAL A 39 -10.48 28.39 19.24
N LEU A 40 -10.96 28.68 20.47
CA LEU A 40 -11.22 27.65 21.49
C LEU A 40 -12.22 26.62 20.99
N VAL A 41 -13.35 27.08 20.40
CA VAL A 41 -14.37 26.18 19.83
C VAL A 41 -13.78 25.35 18.68
N MET A 42 -13.00 25.96 17.77
CA MET A 42 -12.32 25.22 16.70
C MET A 42 -11.36 24.15 17.24
N VAL A 43 -10.56 24.48 18.26
CA VAL A 43 -9.66 23.51 18.90
C VAL A 43 -10.43 22.41 19.59
N LEU A 44 -11.53 22.74 20.29
CA LEU A 44 -12.38 21.74 20.91
C LEU A 44 -13.02 20.80 19.87
N VAL A 45 -13.60 21.37 18.81
CA VAL A 45 -14.20 20.58 17.71
C VAL A 45 -13.12 19.72 17.02
N TRP A 46 -11.95 20.27 16.75
CA TRP A 46 -10.84 19.52 16.16
C TRP A 46 -10.35 18.39 17.07
N THR A 47 -10.23 18.64 18.36
CA THR A 47 -9.85 17.63 19.36
C THR A 47 -10.94 16.56 19.46
N LEU A 48 -12.21 16.96 19.45
CA LEU A 48 -13.35 16.04 19.48
C LEU A 48 -13.38 15.17 18.19
N ILE A 49 -13.18 15.76 17.03
CA ILE A 49 -13.12 15.03 15.74
C ILE A 49 -11.95 14.03 15.73
N LYS A 50 -10.81 14.36 16.33
CA LYS A 50 -9.68 13.43 16.46
C LYS A 50 -9.91 12.34 17.49
N TRP A 51 -10.65 12.62 18.54
CA TRP A 51 -10.87 11.71 19.68
C TRP A 51 -12.07 10.78 19.47
N LEU A 52 -13.15 11.28 18.81
CA LEU A 52 -14.36 10.50 18.53
C LEU A 52 -14.11 9.21 17.74
N PRO A 53 -13.29 9.17 16.65
CA PRO A 53 -13.00 7.94 15.92
C PRO A 53 -12.18 6.92 16.73
N GLN A 54 -11.48 7.34 17.79
CA GLN A 54 -10.70 6.47 18.66
C GLN A 54 -11.55 5.83 19.76
N MET A 55 -12.71 6.41 20.08
CA MET A 55 -13.65 5.82 21.01
C MET A 55 -14.43 4.71 20.31
N GLY A 56 -14.11 3.45 20.64
CA GLY A 56 -14.83 2.28 20.12
C GLY A 56 -14.19 1.64 18.86
N ASN A 57 -13.05 2.14 18.38
CA ASN A 57 -12.29 1.50 17.30
C ASN A 57 -11.05 0.76 17.84
N ASP A 58 -11.11 0.23 19.04
CA ASP A 58 -10.11 -0.68 19.57
C ASP A 58 -10.31 -2.12 19.03
N ALA A 59 -9.26 -2.93 19.13
CA ALA A 59 -9.29 -4.30 18.62
C ALA A 59 -10.35 -5.15 19.32
N GLU A 60 -10.52 -5.00 20.64
CA GLU A 60 -11.45 -5.81 21.42
C GLU A 60 -12.92 -5.49 21.09
N THR A 61 -13.26 -4.21 20.91
CA THR A 61 -14.60 -3.79 20.46
C THR A 61 -14.94 -4.37 19.08
N ASN A 62 -13.98 -4.35 18.13
CA ASN A 62 -14.21 -4.91 16.82
C ASN A 62 -14.32 -6.45 16.87
N VAL A 63 -13.54 -7.14 17.70
CA VAL A 63 -13.68 -8.60 17.89
C VAL A 63 -15.04 -8.97 18.48
N LYS A 64 -15.53 -8.25 19.49
CA LYS A 64 -16.90 -8.43 20.00
C LYS A 64 -17.95 -8.22 18.94
N ALA A 65 -17.77 -7.24 18.05
CA ALA A 65 -18.68 -7.01 16.93
C ALA A 65 -18.67 -8.16 15.93
N LEU A 66 -17.52 -8.82 15.71
CA LEU A 66 -17.41 -10.03 14.87
C LEU A 66 -18.15 -11.24 15.47
N GLU A 67 -18.14 -11.37 16.79
CA GLU A 67 -18.81 -12.46 17.53
C GLU A 67 -20.33 -12.27 17.56
N GLY A 68 -20.81 -11.05 17.38
CA GLY A 68 -22.23 -10.71 17.33
C GLY A 68 -22.93 -11.22 16.06
N SER A 69 -24.27 -11.09 16.05
CA SER A 69 -25.12 -11.50 14.90
C SER A 69 -25.49 -10.36 13.94
N GLY A 70 -24.90 -9.19 14.10
CA GLY A 70 -25.23 -7.99 13.34
C GLY A 70 -24.81 -8.05 11.85
N ALA A 71 -25.52 -7.31 10.98
CA ALA A 71 -25.23 -7.21 9.56
C ALA A 71 -23.84 -6.57 9.25
N ASN A 72 -23.28 -5.80 10.16
CA ASN A 72 -22.07 -5.00 9.95
C ASN A 72 -20.77 -5.69 10.38
N ARG A 73 -20.76 -7.03 10.53
CA ARG A 73 -19.56 -7.79 10.98
C ARG A 73 -18.37 -7.61 10.03
N TRP A 74 -18.62 -7.51 8.72
CA TRP A 74 -17.56 -7.26 7.75
C TRP A 74 -16.85 -5.92 7.98
N GLN A 75 -17.57 -4.88 8.45
CA GLN A 75 -16.97 -3.59 8.79
C GLN A 75 -16.00 -3.70 9.98
N ALA A 76 -16.35 -4.53 10.97
CA ALA A 76 -15.45 -4.82 12.08
C ALA A 76 -14.17 -5.54 11.61
N ALA A 77 -14.27 -6.45 10.64
CA ALA A 77 -13.12 -7.10 10.02
C ALA A 77 -12.24 -6.08 9.24
N VAL A 78 -12.85 -5.15 8.49
CA VAL A 78 -12.13 -4.04 7.83
C VAL A 78 -11.39 -3.19 8.84
N ASN A 79 -12.07 -2.80 9.93
CA ASN A 79 -11.46 -1.98 10.98
C ASN A 79 -10.26 -2.69 11.62
N LEU A 80 -10.37 -4.00 11.91
CA LEU A 80 -9.26 -4.79 12.45
C LEU A 80 -8.07 -4.87 11.48
N ALA A 81 -8.34 -5.11 10.19
CA ALA A 81 -7.28 -5.09 9.18
C ALA A 81 -6.57 -3.74 9.11
N ASN A 82 -7.31 -2.63 9.20
CA ASN A 82 -6.75 -1.28 9.21
C ASN A 82 -5.99 -0.96 10.51
N LEU A 83 -6.50 -1.38 11.67
CA LEU A 83 -5.81 -1.23 12.95
C LEU A 83 -4.47 -1.99 12.95
N LEU A 84 -4.48 -3.25 12.51
CA LEU A 84 -3.26 -4.05 12.37
C LEU A 84 -2.29 -3.40 11.40
N ARG A 85 -2.75 -2.97 10.21
CA ARG A 85 -1.89 -2.30 9.23
C ARG A 85 -1.27 -1.02 9.79
N GLY A 86 -2.05 -0.22 10.54
CA GLY A 86 -1.61 1.02 11.16
C GLY A 86 -0.78 0.83 12.43
N ASP A 87 -0.67 -0.38 12.96
CA ASP A 87 0.12 -0.66 14.17
C ASP A 87 1.62 -0.55 13.87
N THR A 88 2.19 0.60 14.21
CA THR A 88 3.62 0.89 14.07
C THR A 88 4.46 0.31 15.22
N THR A 89 3.84 -0.01 16.36
CA THR A 89 4.51 -0.61 17.53
C THR A 89 4.69 -2.11 17.35
N GLY A 90 3.83 -2.73 16.54
CA GLY A 90 3.75 -4.17 16.33
C GLY A 90 3.20 -4.94 17.55
N GLU A 91 2.59 -4.27 18.50
CA GLU A 91 2.01 -4.89 19.69
C GLU A 91 0.79 -5.74 19.33
N LEU A 92 -0.15 -5.18 18.57
CA LEU A 92 -1.31 -5.91 18.05
C LEU A 92 -0.89 -7.03 17.09
N LYS A 93 0.10 -6.78 16.24
CA LYS A 93 0.59 -7.75 15.25
C LYS A 93 1.23 -8.98 15.88
N ARG A 94 1.77 -8.89 17.11
CA ARG A 94 2.35 -10.01 17.85
C ARG A 94 1.35 -10.72 18.77
N ASN A 95 0.11 -10.28 18.82
CA ASN A 95 -0.90 -10.86 19.68
C ASN A 95 -1.42 -12.18 19.10
N GLU A 96 -0.88 -13.32 19.56
CA GLU A 96 -1.26 -14.67 19.13
C GLU A 96 -2.70 -15.01 19.46
N GLU A 97 -3.21 -14.55 20.62
CA GLU A 97 -4.61 -14.79 21.02
C GLU A 97 -5.57 -14.11 20.03
N LEU A 98 -5.31 -12.84 19.69
CA LEU A 98 -6.11 -12.11 18.72
C LEU A 98 -6.05 -12.81 17.33
N ALA A 99 -4.87 -13.20 16.88
CA ALA A 99 -4.70 -13.92 15.62
C ALA A 99 -5.48 -15.25 15.62
N GLY A 100 -5.41 -16.02 16.74
CA GLY A 100 -6.15 -17.28 16.90
C GLY A 100 -7.67 -17.07 16.89
N ARG A 101 -8.19 -16.02 17.54
CA ARG A 101 -9.63 -15.68 17.51
C ARG A 101 -10.11 -15.34 16.09
N LEU A 102 -9.33 -14.55 15.34
CA LEU A 102 -9.67 -14.22 13.95
C LEU A 102 -9.58 -15.45 13.03
N ALA A 103 -8.58 -16.31 13.25
CA ALA A 103 -8.43 -17.57 12.51
C ALA A 103 -9.63 -18.50 12.75
N ALA A 104 -10.02 -18.71 14.01
CA ALA A 104 -11.20 -19.49 14.35
C ALA A 104 -12.48 -18.92 13.74
N LYS A 105 -12.60 -17.58 13.70
CA LYS A 105 -13.76 -16.94 13.08
C LYS A 105 -13.79 -17.13 11.58
N LEU A 106 -12.66 -17.01 10.87
CA LEU A 106 -12.59 -17.27 9.44
C LEU A 106 -12.92 -18.73 9.12
N HIS A 107 -12.38 -19.69 9.88
CA HIS A 107 -12.70 -21.11 9.74
C HIS A 107 -14.20 -21.37 9.89
N GLN A 108 -14.83 -20.77 10.92
CA GLN A 108 -16.28 -20.86 11.11
C GLN A 108 -17.05 -20.32 9.89
N GLU A 109 -16.70 -19.13 9.38
CA GLU A 109 -17.41 -18.50 8.24
C GLU A 109 -17.20 -19.29 6.92
N ILE A 110 -16.07 -20.00 6.76
CA ILE A 110 -15.85 -20.93 5.64
C ILE A 110 -16.74 -22.16 5.82
N SER A 111 -16.71 -22.79 7.00
CA SER A 111 -17.48 -24.00 7.30
C SER A 111 -18.99 -23.80 7.25
N ASP A 112 -19.48 -22.64 7.73
CA ASP A 112 -20.91 -22.27 7.69
C ASP A 112 -21.40 -22.06 6.23
N ALA A 113 -20.51 -21.88 5.27
CA ALA A 113 -20.76 -21.70 3.84
C ALA A 113 -21.89 -20.67 3.55
N ARG A 114 -22.01 -19.64 4.40
CA ARG A 114 -23.05 -18.61 4.22
C ARG A 114 -22.88 -17.91 2.88
N THR A 115 -23.98 -17.74 2.19
CA THR A 115 -24.05 -17.02 0.91
C THR A 115 -24.41 -15.56 1.15
N GLY A 116 -24.05 -14.70 0.20
CA GLY A 116 -24.34 -13.26 0.23
C GLY A 116 -23.08 -12.41 0.27
N GLU A 117 -23.23 -11.15 -0.10
CA GLU A 117 -22.13 -10.20 -0.24
C GLU A 117 -21.46 -9.91 1.11
N ASP A 118 -22.23 -9.66 2.17
CA ASP A 118 -21.69 -9.39 3.51
C ASP A 118 -20.87 -10.56 4.06
N ALA A 119 -21.31 -11.81 3.82
CA ALA A 119 -20.59 -13.00 4.26
C ALA A 119 -19.28 -13.16 3.45
N GLN A 120 -19.29 -12.84 2.17
CA GLN A 120 -18.09 -12.85 1.34
C GLN A 120 -17.10 -11.76 1.78
N LEU A 121 -17.56 -10.53 1.97
CA LEU A 121 -16.74 -9.43 2.47
C LEU A 121 -16.14 -9.75 3.83
N LEU A 122 -16.92 -10.34 4.75
CA LEU A 122 -16.43 -10.74 6.05
C LEU A 122 -15.25 -11.71 5.94
N ARG A 123 -15.37 -12.79 5.13
CA ARG A 123 -14.30 -13.77 4.92
C ARG A 123 -13.05 -13.11 4.31
N VAL A 124 -13.22 -12.28 3.28
CA VAL A 124 -12.13 -11.57 2.60
C VAL A 124 -11.36 -10.66 3.57
N TYR A 125 -12.07 -9.90 4.40
CA TYR A 125 -11.42 -8.98 5.34
C TYR A 125 -10.84 -9.69 6.55
N LEU A 126 -11.41 -10.81 7.02
CA LEU A 126 -10.78 -11.66 8.02
C LEU A 126 -9.45 -12.25 7.50
N ALA A 127 -9.46 -12.78 6.28
CA ALA A 127 -8.23 -13.25 5.63
C ALA A 127 -7.20 -12.11 5.51
N THR A 128 -7.65 -10.92 5.10
CA THR A 128 -6.77 -9.73 4.98
C THR A 128 -6.16 -9.35 6.34
N ALA A 129 -6.96 -9.34 7.42
CA ALA A 129 -6.48 -9.03 8.75
C ALA A 129 -5.42 -10.04 9.23
N LEU A 130 -5.62 -11.34 8.94
CA LEU A 130 -4.67 -12.39 9.29
C LEU A 130 -3.31 -12.24 8.61
N GLY A 131 -3.28 -11.67 7.41
CA GLY A 131 -2.03 -11.37 6.71
C GLY A 131 -1.17 -10.27 7.37
N GLU A 132 -1.77 -9.38 8.15
CA GLU A 132 -1.06 -8.25 8.78
C GLU A 132 -0.30 -8.63 10.06
N PHE A 133 -0.49 -9.85 10.59
CA PHE A 133 0.18 -10.29 11.83
C PHE A 133 1.68 -10.57 11.64
N HIS A 134 2.38 -10.62 12.78
CA HIS A 134 3.78 -11.03 12.91
C HIS A 134 3.90 -12.43 13.56
N VAL A 135 2.81 -13.19 13.59
CA VAL A 135 2.70 -14.55 14.09
C VAL A 135 1.95 -15.39 13.07
N ASP A 136 2.24 -16.67 12.99
CA ASP A 136 1.74 -17.59 11.96
C ASP A 136 0.42 -18.30 12.32
N ALA A 137 -0.18 -17.97 13.46
CA ALA A 137 -1.42 -18.59 13.94
C ALA A 137 -2.57 -18.57 12.91
N GLY A 138 -2.57 -17.62 11.97
CA GLY A 138 -3.53 -17.51 10.87
C GLY A 138 -3.21 -18.36 9.64
N LEU A 139 -1.99 -18.91 9.53
CA LEU A 139 -1.55 -19.57 8.31
C LEU A 139 -2.39 -20.80 7.92
N PRO A 140 -2.77 -21.71 8.85
CA PRO A 140 -3.57 -22.89 8.48
C PRO A 140 -4.92 -22.54 7.86
N VAL A 141 -5.63 -21.55 8.42
CA VAL A 141 -6.93 -21.12 7.89
C VAL A 141 -6.81 -20.32 6.59
N LEU A 142 -5.69 -19.61 6.37
CA LEU A 142 -5.41 -18.99 5.07
C LEU A 142 -5.19 -20.05 3.99
N VAL A 143 -4.50 -21.15 4.30
CA VAL A 143 -4.36 -22.29 3.40
C VAL A 143 -5.72 -22.94 3.12
N GLU A 144 -6.57 -23.12 4.12
CA GLU A 144 -7.94 -23.58 3.94
C GLU A 144 -8.71 -22.65 2.99
N ALA A 145 -8.62 -21.34 3.19
CA ALA A 145 -9.29 -20.33 2.36
C ALA A 145 -8.81 -20.34 0.90
N ILE A 146 -7.52 -20.61 0.65
CA ILE A 146 -6.97 -20.77 -0.71
C ILE A 146 -7.60 -21.97 -1.42
N ASN A 147 -7.83 -23.07 -0.70
CA ASN A 147 -8.32 -24.32 -1.23
C ASN A 147 -9.87 -24.39 -1.28
N THR A 148 -10.59 -23.34 -0.85
CA THR A 148 -12.04 -23.29 -0.92
C THR A 148 -12.51 -23.27 -2.37
N GLU A 149 -13.57 -24.00 -2.69
CA GLU A 149 -14.26 -23.84 -3.98
C GLU A 149 -14.95 -22.48 -4.04
N GLU A 150 -14.68 -21.71 -5.07
CA GLU A 150 -15.27 -20.40 -5.29
C GLU A 150 -15.74 -20.27 -6.74
N LEU A 151 -16.91 -19.65 -6.94
CA LEU A 151 -17.38 -19.33 -8.29
C LEU A 151 -16.44 -18.33 -8.96
N ALA A 152 -16.08 -18.57 -10.21
CA ALA A 152 -15.07 -17.82 -10.94
C ALA A 152 -15.37 -16.31 -11.07
N ASP A 153 -16.66 -15.93 -11.04
CA ASP A 153 -17.12 -14.55 -11.16
C ASP A 153 -17.34 -13.85 -9.81
N ARG A 154 -17.12 -14.56 -8.69
CA ARG A 154 -17.34 -14.00 -7.35
C ARG A 154 -16.27 -12.97 -6.99
N LYS A 155 -16.70 -11.72 -6.85
CA LYS A 155 -15.81 -10.61 -6.42
C LYS A 155 -16.36 -9.95 -5.15
N PRO A 156 -15.50 -9.60 -4.18
CA PRO A 156 -14.07 -9.91 -4.13
C PRO A 156 -13.81 -11.40 -3.85
N SER A 157 -12.75 -11.97 -4.44
CA SER A 157 -12.39 -13.38 -4.27
C SER A 157 -11.70 -13.62 -2.91
N LEU A 158 -12.22 -14.60 -2.15
CA LEU A 158 -11.61 -15.07 -0.91
C LEU A 158 -10.26 -15.73 -1.19
N ARG A 159 -10.19 -16.57 -2.23
CA ARG A 159 -8.96 -17.27 -2.61
C ARG A 159 -7.83 -16.30 -2.92
N ALA A 160 -8.11 -15.28 -3.74
CA ALA A 160 -7.12 -14.25 -4.07
C ALA A 160 -6.71 -13.42 -2.84
N ALA A 161 -7.66 -13.09 -1.95
CA ALA A 161 -7.36 -12.40 -0.69
C ALA A 161 -6.47 -13.25 0.23
N ALA A 162 -6.77 -14.55 0.37
CA ALA A 162 -5.98 -15.47 1.20
C ALA A 162 -4.55 -15.66 0.65
N VAL A 163 -4.39 -15.84 -0.66
CA VAL A 163 -3.07 -15.93 -1.30
C VAL A 163 -2.25 -14.65 -1.03
N ARG A 164 -2.87 -13.47 -1.19
CA ARG A 164 -2.22 -12.19 -0.88
C ARG A 164 -1.84 -12.11 0.59
N SER A 165 -2.70 -12.60 1.47
CA SER A 165 -2.48 -12.56 2.92
C SER A 165 -1.33 -13.46 3.35
N VAL A 166 -1.16 -14.64 2.71
CA VAL A 166 0.03 -15.48 2.90
C VAL A 166 1.31 -14.75 2.49
N ALA A 167 1.30 -14.00 1.39
CA ALA A 167 2.44 -13.19 0.97
C ALA A 167 2.79 -12.08 1.98
N VAL A 168 1.78 -11.34 2.45
CA VAL A 168 1.97 -10.27 3.44
C VAL A 168 2.46 -10.83 4.76
N LEU A 169 1.86 -11.92 5.24
CA LEU A 169 2.28 -12.64 6.45
C LEU A 169 3.74 -13.10 6.35
N SER A 170 4.11 -13.70 5.21
CA SER A 170 5.49 -14.13 4.96
C SER A 170 6.48 -12.97 5.00
N SER A 171 6.15 -11.86 4.34
CA SER A 171 6.97 -10.64 4.37
C SER A 171 7.09 -10.06 5.77
N ASN A 172 6.01 -10.08 6.57
CA ASN A 172 6.00 -9.62 7.94
C ASN A 172 6.82 -10.53 8.87
N LEU A 173 6.66 -11.84 8.77
CA LEU A 173 7.46 -12.82 9.52
C LEU A 173 8.93 -12.67 9.20
N LYS A 174 9.29 -12.57 7.92
CA LYS A 174 10.69 -12.36 7.49
C LYS A 174 11.32 -11.12 8.12
N LYS A 175 10.59 -10.02 8.25
CA LYS A 175 11.09 -8.79 8.90
C LYS A 175 11.38 -8.97 10.38
N VAL A 176 10.63 -9.83 11.08
CA VAL A 176 10.72 -10.02 12.53
C VAL A 176 11.63 -11.18 12.90
N THR A 177 11.54 -12.30 12.17
CA THR A 177 12.27 -13.53 12.47
C THR A 177 13.50 -13.74 11.58
N GLY A 178 13.60 -13.03 10.45
CA GLY A 178 14.59 -13.28 9.41
C GLY A 178 14.16 -14.33 8.38
N GLU A 179 13.11 -15.12 8.66
CA GLU A 179 12.71 -16.26 7.86
C GLU A 179 11.32 -16.02 7.25
N PRO A 180 11.13 -16.29 5.93
CA PRO A 180 9.82 -16.25 5.29
C PRO A 180 8.99 -17.50 5.64
N VAL A 181 7.70 -17.50 5.30
CA VAL A 181 6.89 -18.72 5.34
C VAL A 181 7.47 -19.78 4.41
N THR A 182 7.74 -20.97 4.96
CA THR A 182 8.25 -22.16 4.23
C THR A 182 7.37 -23.39 4.47
N ASP A 183 6.22 -23.22 5.11
CA ASP A 183 5.28 -24.29 5.37
C ASP A 183 4.86 -24.97 4.06
N SER A 184 4.99 -26.30 4.00
CA SER A 184 4.80 -27.07 2.77
C SER A 184 3.35 -27.03 2.26
N ALA A 185 2.36 -26.94 3.14
CA ALA A 185 0.95 -26.87 2.75
C ALA A 185 0.65 -25.48 2.16
N ALA A 186 1.20 -24.41 2.76
CA ALA A 186 1.06 -23.06 2.23
C ALA A 186 1.74 -22.92 0.86
N VAL A 187 2.96 -23.44 0.72
CA VAL A 187 3.69 -23.43 -0.57
C VAL A 187 2.91 -24.19 -1.64
N ALA A 188 2.42 -25.40 -1.32
CA ALA A 188 1.63 -26.21 -2.26
C ALA A 188 0.33 -25.51 -2.68
N ALA A 189 -0.42 -24.93 -1.74
CA ALA A 189 -1.66 -24.23 -2.02
C ALA A 189 -1.43 -23.00 -2.95
N VAL A 190 -0.37 -22.23 -2.73
CA VAL A 190 -0.03 -21.09 -3.59
C VAL A 190 0.46 -21.54 -4.97
N ILE A 191 1.20 -22.65 -5.07
CA ILE A 191 1.58 -23.27 -6.35
C ILE A 191 0.33 -23.67 -7.15
N GLU A 192 -0.63 -24.35 -6.54
CA GLU A 192 -1.88 -24.71 -7.20
C GLU A 192 -2.68 -23.48 -7.65
N ALA A 193 -2.81 -22.46 -6.78
CA ALA A 193 -3.43 -21.18 -7.13
C ALA A 193 -2.77 -20.53 -8.35
N SER A 194 -1.45 -20.70 -8.53
CA SER A 194 -0.71 -20.17 -9.68
C SER A 194 -0.96 -20.91 -11.01
N ARG A 195 -1.70 -22.03 -10.98
CA ARG A 195 -2.07 -22.82 -12.17
C ARG A 195 -3.48 -22.53 -12.66
N GLU A 196 -4.26 -21.81 -11.87
CA GLU A 196 -5.64 -21.48 -12.17
C GLU A 196 -5.78 -20.61 -13.43
N SER A 197 -6.91 -20.72 -14.11
CA SER A 197 -7.21 -19.91 -15.29
C SER A 197 -7.57 -18.45 -14.95
N ASP A 198 -7.99 -18.18 -13.70
CA ASP A 198 -8.27 -16.82 -13.24
C ASP A 198 -6.98 -16.00 -13.19
N SER A 199 -6.91 -14.95 -14.03
CA SER A 199 -5.73 -14.11 -14.19
C SER A 199 -5.35 -13.38 -12.90
N LEU A 200 -6.33 -12.92 -12.11
CA LEU A 200 -6.08 -12.23 -10.84
C LEU A 200 -5.47 -13.20 -9.81
N LEU A 201 -6.06 -14.39 -9.67
CA LEU A 201 -5.58 -15.40 -8.73
C LEU A 201 -4.16 -15.84 -9.11
N ARG A 202 -3.92 -16.14 -10.40
CA ARG A 202 -2.59 -16.54 -10.90
C ARG A 202 -1.54 -15.46 -10.67
N THR A 203 -1.87 -14.19 -10.99
CA THR A 203 -0.96 -13.04 -10.78
C THR A 203 -0.65 -12.84 -9.30
N THR A 204 -1.68 -12.98 -8.44
CA THR A 204 -1.50 -12.85 -6.98
C THR A 204 -0.67 -14.00 -6.43
N ALA A 205 -0.85 -15.22 -6.96
CA ALA A 205 -0.06 -16.39 -6.57
C ALA A 205 1.42 -16.26 -7.00
N ALA A 206 1.69 -15.75 -8.20
CA ALA A 206 3.05 -15.46 -8.63
C ALA A 206 3.77 -14.45 -7.69
N PHE A 207 3.06 -13.40 -7.28
CA PHE A 207 3.55 -12.47 -6.26
C PHE A 207 3.83 -13.18 -4.93
N ALA A 208 2.87 -14.01 -4.45
CA ALA A 208 3.01 -14.71 -3.18
C ALA A 208 4.18 -15.70 -3.19
N LEU A 209 4.41 -16.44 -4.30
CA LEU A 209 5.58 -17.30 -4.47
C LEU A 209 6.91 -16.52 -4.34
N GLY A 210 6.90 -15.24 -4.70
CA GLY A 210 8.05 -14.36 -4.52
C GLY A 210 8.35 -13.98 -3.07
N GLU A 211 7.34 -13.96 -2.20
CA GLU A 211 7.46 -13.59 -0.79
C GLU A 211 7.65 -14.79 0.15
N ILE A 212 7.16 -16.00 -0.24
CA ILE A 212 7.39 -17.24 0.48
C ILE A 212 8.75 -17.85 0.11
N GLY A 213 9.25 -18.73 0.95
CA GLY A 213 10.54 -19.41 0.74
C GLY A 213 10.40 -20.83 0.21
N GLY A 214 11.54 -21.43 -0.14
CA GLY A 214 11.63 -22.84 -0.54
C GLY A 214 11.86 -23.07 -2.03
N SER A 215 12.58 -24.16 -2.37
CA SER A 215 12.94 -24.50 -3.74
C SER A 215 11.73 -24.74 -4.65
N ALA A 216 10.66 -25.34 -4.10
CA ALA A 216 9.44 -25.57 -4.87
C ALA A 216 8.76 -24.27 -5.35
N ALA A 217 8.80 -23.20 -4.54
CA ALA A 217 8.34 -21.89 -4.95
C ALA A 217 9.23 -21.31 -6.06
N ASP A 218 10.55 -21.45 -5.94
CA ASP A 218 11.51 -21.00 -6.94
C ASP A 218 11.33 -21.72 -8.28
N ASP A 219 11.17 -23.06 -8.23
CA ASP A 219 10.93 -23.86 -9.43
C ASP A 219 9.63 -23.45 -10.12
N ARG A 220 8.57 -23.18 -9.35
CA ARG A 220 7.31 -22.69 -9.93
C ARG A 220 7.45 -21.31 -10.54
N LEU A 221 8.19 -20.38 -9.91
CA LEU A 221 8.48 -19.06 -10.48
C LEU A 221 9.23 -19.16 -11.82
N ARG A 222 10.21 -20.09 -11.94
CA ARG A 222 10.90 -20.33 -13.22
C ARG A 222 9.94 -20.79 -14.31
N VAL A 223 9.00 -21.69 -13.99
CA VAL A 223 7.95 -22.09 -14.94
C VAL A 223 7.06 -20.92 -15.36
N LEU A 224 6.77 -19.99 -14.45
CA LEU A 224 5.95 -18.83 -14.76
C LEU A 224 6.65 -17.80 -15.66
N LEU A 225 7.97 -17.84 -15.83
CA LEU A 225 8.67 -16.99 -16.80
C LEU A 225 8.24 -17.26 -18.25
N ASP A 226 7.75 -18.48 -18.54
CA ASP A 226 7.29 -18.89 -19.87
C ASP A 226 5.76 -18.78 -20.02
N ASP A 227 5.07 -18.18 -19.04
CA ASP A 227 3.60 -18.03 -19.09
C ASP A 227 3.18 -16.79 -19.88
N PHE A 228 3.35 -16.84 -21.20
CA PHE A 228 3.03 -15.74 -22.13
C PHE A 228 1.54 -15.37 -22.14
N ALA A 229 0.67 -16.28 -21.75
CA ALA A 229 -0.77 -16.03 -21.68
C ALA A 229 -1.16 -15.12 -20.50
N HIS A 230 -0.29 -15.02 -19.47
CA HIS A 230 -0.54 -14.24 -18.26
C HIS A 230 0.66 -13.34 -17.93
N PRO A 231 0.86 -12.24 -18.67
CA PRO A 231 2.07 -11.41 -18.59
C PRO A 231 2.33 -10.86 -17.18
N TYR A 232 1.29 -10.55 -16.40
CA TYR A 232 1.49 -10.03 -15.04
C TYR A 232 1.97 -11.11 -14.04
N ALA A 233 1.55 -12.36 -14.20
CA ALA A 233 2.11 -13.47 -13.43
C ALA A 233 3.59 -13.69 -13.78
N ARG A 234 3.92 -13.58 -15.07
CA ARG A 234 5.28 -13.65 -15.60
C ARG A 234 6.16 -12.51 -15.08
N TYR A 235 5.65 -11.28 -15.03
CA TYR A 235 6.37 -10.11 -14.48
C TYR A 235 6.62 -10.24 -12.97
N ASN A 236 5.63 -10.73 -12.21
CA ASN A 236 5.81 -11.00 -10.78
C ASN A 236 6.85 -12.10 -10.54
N ALA A 237 6.86 -13.14 -11.35
CA ALA A 237 7.88 -14.18 -11.29
C ALA A 237 9.28 -13.62 -11.59
N ALA A 238 9.42 -12.81 -12.64
CA ALA A 238 10.69 -12.18 -12.99
C ALA A 238 11.20 -11.25 -11.88
N THR A 239 10.34 -10.41 -11.29
CA THR A 239 10.73 -9.52 -10.19
C THR A 239 11.15 -10.30 -8.94
N ALA A 240 10.50 -11.43 -8.66
CA ALA A 240 10.85 -12.31 -7.54
C ALA A 240 12.21 -12.98 -7.73
N LEU A 241 12.44 -13.56 -8.91
CA LEU A 241 13.69 -14.25 -9.25
C LEU A 241 14.85 -13.27 -9.42
N ALA A 242 14.60 -12.03 -9.87
CA ALA A 242 15.60 -10.96 -9.89
C ALA A 242 16.17 -10.67 -8.50
N ARG A 243 15.31 -10.62 -7.47
CA ARG A 243 15.74 -10.44 -6.06
C ARG A 243 16.59 -11.60 -5.56
N ARG A 244 16.52 -12.77 -6.21
CA ARG A 244 17.34 -13.96 -5.92
C ARG A 244 18.59 -14.07 -6.80
N GLY A 245 18.82 -13.10 -7.72
CA GLY A 245 20.01 -13.03 -8.56
C GLY A 245 19.96 -13.91 -9.81
N GLU A 246 18.78 -14.39 -10.23
CA GLU A 246 18.59 -15.26 -11.38
C GLU A 246 18.72 -14.45 -12.70
N PRO A 247 19.74 -14.68 -13.55
CA PRO A 247 19.94 -13.88 -14.76
C PRO A 247 18.94 -14.18 -15.88
N ALA A 248 18.26 -15.34 -15.82
CA ALA A 248 17.26 -15.73 -16.84
C ALA A 248 16.05 -14.79 -16.94
N VAL A 249 15.90 -13.84 -16.00
CA VAL A 249 14.79 -12.87 -15.98
C VAL A 249 15.02 -11.63 -16.82
N VAL A 250 16.23 -11.41 -17.36
CA VAL A 250 16.63 -10.16 -18.00
C VAL A 250 15.70 -9.77 -19.15
N ASP A 251 15.34 -10.69 -20.01
CA ASP A 251 14.45 -10.42 -21.15
C ASP A 251 13.02 -10.07 -20.68
N VAL A 252 12.53 -10.77 -19.64
CA VAL A 252 11.20 -10.49 -19.07
C VAL A 252 11.17 -9.14 -18.35
N LEU A 253 12.26 -8.75 -17.68
CA LEU A 253 12.38 -7.42 -17.09
C LEU A 253 12.44 -6.31 -18.16
N ALA A 254 13.13 -6.55 -19.29
CA ALA A 254 13.16 -5.62 -20.42
C ALA A 254 11.75 -5.42 -21.01
N GLU A 255 11.00 -6.51 -21.17
CA GLU A 255 9.61 -6.48 -21.63
C GLU A 255 8.72 -5.71 -20.64
N LEU A 256 8.79 -6.03 -19.34
CA LEU A 256 8.05 -5.35 -18.27
C LEU A 256 8.30 -3.82 -18.31
N LEU A 257 9.55 -3.40 -18.48
CA LEU A 257 9.93 -1.99 -18.50
C LEU A 257 9.45 -1.25 -19.75
N THR A 258 9.17 -1.97 -20.83
CA THR A 258 8.70 -1.39 -22.10
C THR A 258 7.20 -1.53 -22.33
N THR A 259 6.48 -2.20 -21.41
CA THR A 259 5.04 -2.38 -21.56
C THR A 259 4.28 -1.06 -21.34
N ASP A 260 3.37 -0.76 -22.27
CA ASP A 260 2.43 0.35 -22.15
C ASP A 260 1.02 -0.13 -21.77
N GLU A 261 0.79 -1.45 -21.77
CA GLU A 261 -0.52 -2.02 -21.48
C GLU A 261 -0.74 -2.15 -19.97
N PRO A 262 -1.78 -1.51 -19.42
CA PRO A 262 -2.23 -1.79 -18.06
C PRO A 262 -2.86 -3.18 -17.97
N PRO A 263 -2.87 -3.83 -16.78
CA PRO A 263 -3.58 -5.08 -16.60
C PRO A 263 -5.06 -4.93 -16.97
N GLU A 264 -5.63 -5.94 -17.63
CA GLU A 264 -7.07 -6.06 -17.88
C GLU A 264 -7.83 -6.19 -16.55
N THR A 265 -8.04 -5.10 -15.83
CA THR A 265 -8.66 -5.15 -14.50
C THR A 265 -10.02 -4.52 -14.41
N SER A 266 -10.46 -3.69 -15.37
CA SER A 266 -11.85 -3.19 -15.36
C SER A 266 -12.19 -2.39 -16.63
N ASP A 267 -13.40 -2.57 -17.16
CA ASP A 267 -14.04 -1.70 -18.18
C ASP A 267 -14.26 -0.25 -17.70
N LYS A 268 -13.83 0.10 -16.49
CA LYS A 268 -14.09 1.39 -15.83
C LYS A 268 -12.82 2.15 -15.44
N ASP A 269 -11.62 1.65 -15.81
CA ASP A 269 -10.38 2.32 -15.44
C ASP A 269 -10.28 3.67 -16.15
N THR A 270 -10.16 4.72 -15.36
CA THR A 270 -9.89 6.06 -15.88
C THR A 270 -8.45 6.12 -16.41
N THR A 271 -8.18 7.06 -17.34
CA THR A 271 -6.81 7.29 -17.85
C THR A 271 -5.81 7.50 -16.71
N ASP A 272 -6.21 8.18 -15.63
CA ASP A 272 -5.35 8.43 -14.47
C ASP A 272 -5.00 7.13 -13.72
N GLU A 273 -5.93 6.18 -13.65
CA GLU A 273 -5.71 4.90 -13.01
C GLU A 273 -4.77 4.00 -13.83
N GLN A 274 -4.93 3.99 -15.15
CA GLN A 274 -4.03 3.31 -16.09
C GLN A 274 -2.60 3.85 -15.99
N VAL A 275 -2.44 5.18 -15.95
CA VAL A 275 -1.13 5.84 -15.76
C VAL A 275 -0.52 5.44 -14.41
N ALA A 276 -1.31 5.42 -13.34
CA ALA A 276 -0.83 5.01 -12.02
C ALA A 276 -0.44 3.53 -11.96
N GLN A 277 -1.14 2.66 -12.67
CA GLN A 277 -0.82 1.23 -12.77
C GLN A 277 0.48 1.01 -13.54
N ARG A 278 0.63 1.65 -14.73
CA ARG A 278 1.88 1.62 -15.50
C ARG A 278 3.05 2.11 -14.66
N MET A 279 2.88 3.22 -13.95
CA MET A 279 3.92 3.78 -13.08
C MET A 279 4.35 2.78 -11.99
N ARG A 280 3.40 2.13 -11.30
CA ARG A 280 3.71 1.10 -10.30
C ARG A 280 4.45 -0.08 -10.89
N LEU A 281 4.02 -0.56 -12.07
CA LEU A 281 4.60 -1.70 -12.75
C LEU A 281 6.05 -1.41 -13.15
N VAL A 282 6.30 -0.31 -13.88
CA VAL A 282 7.63 0.09 -14.33
C VAL A 282 8.56 0.35 -13.12
N THR A 283 8.06 1.02 -12.07
CA THR A 283 8.86 1.25 -10.84
C THR A 283 9.26 -0.07 -10.18
N SER A 284 8.35 -1.04 -10.09
CA SER A 284 8.65 -2.39 -9.58
C SER A 284 9.71 -3.10 -10.43
N GLY A 285 9.64 -2.97 -11.76
CA GLY A 285 10.65 -3.49 -12.67
C GLY A 285 12.03 -2.85 -12.46
N LEU A 286 12.08 -1.53 -12.31
CA LEU A 286 13.32 -0.80 -12.02
C LEU A 286 13.96 -1.25 -10.69
N ASP A 287 13.16 -1.47 -9.66
CA ASP A 287 13.63 -2.00 -8.38
C ASP A 287 14.14 -3.44 -8.50
N ALA A 288 13.48 -4.25 -9.33
CA ALA A 288 13.92 -5.62 -9.61
C ALA A 288 15.26 -5.65 -10.35
N VAL A 289 15.49 -4.75 -11.32
CA VAL A 289 16.79 -4.61 -12.01
C VAL A 289 17.89 -4.28 -11.01
N LEU A 290 17.69 -3.34 -10.10
CA LEU A 290 18.66 -3.03 -9.05
C LEU A 290 18.91 -4.21 -8.12
N ALA A 291 17.86 -4.94 -7.76
CA ALA A 291 17.97 -6.13 -6.92
C ALA A 291 18.80 -7.22 -7.62
N LEU A 292 18.53 -7.48 -8.91
CA LEU A 292 19.31 -8.42 -9.73
C LEU A 292 20.78 -8.02 -9.78
N ALA A 293 21.05 -6.78 -10.16
CA ALA A 293 22.42 -6.28 -10.24
C ALA A 293 23.17 -6.38 -8.92
N LYS A 294 22.49 -6.21 -7.78
CA LYS A 294 23.07 -6.36 -6.44
C LYS A 294 23.30 -7.83 -6.08
N ALA A 295 22.33 -8.69 -6.36
CA ALA A 295 22.41 -10.12 -6.00
C ALA A 295 23.33 -10.90 -6.93
N ASN A 296 23.43 -10.48 -8.22
CA ASN A 296 24.30 -11.09 -9.21
C ASN A 296 25.09 -10.00 -9.98
N PRO A 297 26.25 -9.58 -9.46
CA PRO A 297 27.08 -8.55 -10.10
C PRO A 297 27.58 -8.91 -11.50
N SER A 298 27.60 -10.21 -11.84
CA SER A 298 28.07 -10.72 -13.15
C SER A 298 26.95 -10.85 -14.20
N ALA A 299 25.69 -10.53 -13.83
CA ALA A 299 24.57 -10.59 -14.78
C ALA A 299 24.79 -9.61 -15.94
N ASP A 300 24.60 -10.10 -17.18
CA ASP A 300 24.57 -9.25 -18.36
C ASP A 300 23.29 -8.44 -18.40
N LEU A 301 23.42 -7.12 -18.26
CA LEU A 301 22.30 -6.16 -18.22
C LEU A 301 22.34 -5.18 -19.41
N ASP A 302 23.08 -5.49 -20.47
CA ASP A 302 23.24 -4.57 -21.60
C ASP A 302 21.91 -4.24 -22.30
N SER A 303 21.03 -5.21 -22.46
CA SER A 303 19.69 -5.01 -22.99
C SER A 303 18.84 -4.09 -22.09
N ILE A 304 18.97 -4.22 -20.77
CA ILE A 304 18.30 -3.37 -19.78
C ILE A 304 18.82 -1.93 -19.85
N ILE A 305 20.13 -1.73 -20.02
CA ILE A 305 20.73 -0.38 -20.13
C ILE A 305 20.09 0.36 -21.32
N LEU A 306 19.91 -0.29 -22.46
CA LEU A 306 19.26 0.31 -23.63
C LEU A 306 17.80 0.71 -23.36
N VAL A 307 17.08 -0.10 -22.57
CA VAL A 307 15.71 0.24 -22.16
C VAL A 307 15.70 1.40 -21.18
N LEU A 308 16.63 1.41 -20.21
CA LEU A 308 16.76 2.50 -19.24
C LEU A 308 17.06 3.85 -19.91
N GLU A 309 17.92 3.88 -20.93
CA GLU A 309 18.21 5.08 -21.71
C GLU A 309 16.93 5.67 -22.33
N LYS A 310 16.05 4.82 -22.88
CA LYS A 310 14.74 5.26 -23.39
C LYS A 310 13.85 5.79 -22.29
N LEU A 311 13.79 5.09 -21.14
CA LEU A 311 12.97 5.51 -19.98
C LEU A 311 13.44 6.82 -19.33
N THR A 312 14.69 7.27 -19.56
CA THR A 312 15.12 8.61 -19.15
C THR A 312 14.39 9.74 -19.88
N GLN A 313 13.67 9.43 -20.96
CA GLN A 313 12.83 10.35 -21.73
C GLN A 313 11.34 10.07 -21.59
N ASP A 314 10.93 9.17 -20.66
CA ASP A 314 9.52 8.81 -20.44
C ASP A 314 8.65 10.04 -20.11
N GLU A 315 7.37 10.00 -20.46
CA GLU A 315 6.42 11.08 -20.19
C GLU A 315 6.22 11.30 -18.68
N SER A 316 6.28 10.24 -17.87
CA SER A 316 6.18 10.30 -16.42
C SER A 316 7.48 10.83 -15.81
N ARG A 317 7.39 11.94 -15.08
CA ARG A 317 8.52 12.51 -14.33
C ARG A 317 9.13 11.53 -13.34
N GLU A 318 8.29 10.71 -12.72
CA GLU A 318 8.72 9.74 -11.69
C GLU A 318 9.53 8.61 -12.33
N ILE A 319 9.04 8.04 -13.46
CA ILE A 319 9.76 7.00 -14.22
C ILE A 319 11.10 7.55 -14.70
N ARG A 320 11.13 8.76 -15.31
CA ARG A 320 12.38 9.36 -15.76
C ARG A 320 13.44 9.45 -14.65
N LYS A 321 13.05 9.99 -13.49
CA LYS A 321 13.98 10.14 -12.36
C LYS A 321 14.49 8.80 -11.87
N ARG A 322 13.59 7.82 -11.73
CA ARG A 322 13.97 6.49 -11.25
C ARG A 322 14.90 5.80 -12.25
N ALA A 323 14.57 5.83 -13.55
CA ALA A 323 15.41 5.29 -14.60
C ALA A 323 16.82 5.91 -14.63
N GLN A 324 16.94 7.23 -14.46
CA GLN A 324 18.24 7.92 -14.36
C GLN A 324 19.09 7.45 -13.15
N VAL A 325 18.44 7.16 -12.03
CA VAL A 325 19.14 6.64 -10.83
C VAL A 325 19.66 5.24 -11.11
N VAL A 326 18.79 4.34 -11.63
CA VAL A 326 19.15 2.95 -11.95
C VAL A 326 20.27 2.91 -12.99
N LEU A 327 20.13 3.69 -14.08
CA LEU A 327 21.13 3.74 -15.16
C LEU A 327 22.51 4.15 -14.64
N ARG A 328 22.59 5.21 -13.82
CA ARG A 328 23.88 5.65 -13.21
C ARG A 328 24.49 4.57 -12.32
N GLU A 329 23.68 3.85 -11.57
CA GLU A 329 24.19 2.79 -10.69
C GLU A 329 24.77 1.63 -11.49
N LEU A 330 24.10 1.21 -12.59
CA LEU A 330 24.60 0.16 -13.47
C LEU A 330 25.88 0.58 -14.23
N GLN A 331 25.93 1.83 -14.75
CA GLN A 331 27.13 2.35 -15.41
C GLN A 331 28.32 2.49 -14.47
N GLY A 332 28.09 2.92 -13.22
CA GLY A 332 29.13 2.98 -12.19
C GLY A 332 29.75 1.61 -11.89
N ARG A 333 28.96 0.55 -11.89
CA ARG A 333 29.45 -0.84 -11.71
C ARG A 333 30.30 -1.30 -12.87
N LYS A 334 29.89 -1.03 -14.13
CA LYS A 334 30.71 -1.37 -15.32
C LYS A 334 32.07 -0.70 -15.31
N SER A 335 32.18 0.49 -14.72
CA SER A 335 33.46 1.22 -14.65
C SER A 335 34.37 0.74 -13.53
N ALA A 336 33.84 -0.01 -12.57
CA ALA A 336 34.55 -0.52 -11.40
C ALA A 336 34.97 -2.00 -11.54
N ALA A 337 34.44 -2.73 -12.52
CA ALA A 337 34.78 -4.10 -12.86
C ALA A 337 35.84 -4.16 -13.97
#